data_0fb7707ee7f22a539de326268621d71f
#
_entry.id   0fb7707ee7f22a539de326268621d71f
#
_cell.length_a   1.000
_cell.length_b   1.000
_cell.length_c   1.000
_cell.angle_alpha   90.00
_cell.angle_beta   90.00
_cell.angle_gamma   90.00
#
_symmetry.space_group_name_H-M   'P 1'
#
loop_
_entity.id
_entity.type
_entity.pdbx_description
1 polymer ?
#
loop_
_entity_poly.entity_id
_entity_poly.type
_entity_poly.pdbx_seq_one_letter_code
_entity_poly.pdbx_strand_id
1 'polypeptide(L)'
;MMMKKLLFSSLFLFGSLVSQAQHEYTIEGKVEGVKDGTLVSLFLLDGNVGSTVAMDTIQNGTFFFKRNAGEDGLDKLSLMCTRNDDFPSMSLEIYATPNARIKVTGTNTLIHTWTVDSPVKEQIEYNRFIEDSHDLWDEYQRLSIKARSLRSAPEGERKALRAKEDSISALISKREMKLMQELPVSNIWMDRLYKLSMSVKYNPNFSYKDE
;
A
#
# COMPACT_ATOMS: atom_id res chain seq x y z
N MET A 1 -30.77 -1.91 -58.85
CA MET A 1 -30.17 -0.76 -58.18
C MET A 1 -30.55 -0.79 -56.71
N MET A 2 -30.10 -1.84 -55.96
CA MET A 2 -30.44 -2.03 -54.54
C MET A 2 -29.37 -2.93 -53.86
N MET A 3 -28.13 -2.49 -53.74
CA MET A 3 -27.10 -3.26 -53.03
C MET A 3 -25.92 -2.39 -52.52
N LYS A 4 -26.16 -1.14 -52.08
CA LYS A 4 -25.11 -0.25 -51.57
C LYS A 4 -25.39 0.37 -50.17
N LYS A 5 -26.40 -0.11 -49.42
CA LYS A 5 -26.76 0.48 -48.11
C LYS A 5 -26.49 -0.39 -46.87
N LEU A 6 -25.88 -1.56 -47.01
CA LEU A 6 -25.66 -2.50 -45.91
C LEU A 6 -24.21 -2.55 -45.35
N LEU A 7 -23.28 -1.78 -45.92
CA LEU A 7 -21.86 -1.81 -45.53
C LEU A 7 -21.45 -0.70 -44.55
N PHE A 8 -22.34 0.23 -44.21
CA PHE A 8 -22.01 1.35 -43.32
C PHE A 8 -22.41 1.14 -41.84
N SER A 9 -23.21 0.09 -41.55
CA SER A 9 -23.73 -0.12 -40.18
C SER A 9 -22.85 -0.98 -39.29
N SER A 10 -21.85 -1.71 -39.83
CA SER A 10 -21.01 -2.60 -39.05
C SER A 10 -19.72 -1.93 -38.49
N LEU A 11 -19.41 -0.71 -38.96
CA LEU A 11 -18.16 -0.02 -38.50
C LEU A 11 -18.37 0.77 -37.21
N PHE A 12 -19.61 1.03 -36.78
CA PHE A 12 -19.88 1.81 -35.56
C PHE A 12 -19.95 0.98 -34.27
N LEU A 13 -20.05 -0.35 -34.36
CA LEU A 13 -20.14 -1.23 -33.17
C LEU A 13 -18.78 -1.63 -32.58
N PHE A 14 -17.68 -1.40 -33.29
CA PHE A 14 -16.34 -1.73 -32.78
C PHE A 14 -15.70 -0.58 -31.97
N GLY A 15 -16.20 0.65 -32.09
CA GLY A 15 -15.62 1.82 -31.40
C GLY A 15 -15.93 1.91 -29.92
N SER A 16 -17.00 1.29 -29.44
CA SER A 16 -17.43 1.42 -28.04
C SER A 16 -16.78 0.40 -27.07
N LEU A 17 -16.19 -0.67 -27.59
CA LEU A 17 -15.51 -1.68 -26.75
C LEU A 17 -14.08 -1.29 -26.38
N VAL A 18 -13.45 -0.36 -27.10
CA VAL A 18 -12.08 0.07 -26.84
C VAL A 18 -12.02 1.12 -25.73
N SER A 19 -13.11 1.87 -25.50
CA SER A 19 -13.14 2.97 -24.53
C SER A 19 -13.16 2.52 -23.06
N GLN A 20 -13.70 1.34 -22.75
CA GLN A 20 -13.75 0.85 -21.36
C GLN A 20 -12.43 0.23 -20.88
N ALA A 21 -11.59 -0.26 -21.79
CA ALA A 21 -10.30 -0.85 -21.46
C ALA A 21 -9.23 0.20 -21.09
N GLN A 22 -9.46 1.47 -21.38
CA GLN A 22 -8.48 2.56 -21.16
C GLN A 22 -8.40 3.06 -19.71
N HIS A 23 -9.29 2.62 -18.83
CA HIS A 23 -9.33 3.06 -17.43
C HIS A 23 -9.02 1.96 -16.42
N GLU A 24 -8.82 0.73 -16.86
CA GLU A 24 -8.56 -0.41 -15.99
C GLU A 24 -7.09 -0.48 -15.58
N TYR A 25 -6.82 -0.90 -14.35
CA TYR A 25 -5.52 -1.36 -13.89
C TYR A 25 -5.62 -2.76 -13.27
N THR A 26 -4.48 -3.44 -13.15
CA THR A 26 -4.39 -4.75 -12.50
C THR A 26 -3.33 -4.75 -11.39
N ILE A 27 -3.62 -5.50 -10.34
CA ILE A 27 -2.68 -5.79 -9.25
C ILE A 27 -2.58 -7.30 -9.13
N GLU A 28 -1.38 -7.84 -9.41
CA GLU A 28 -1.07 -9.26 -9.31
C GLU A 28 -0.15 -9.48 -8.10
N GLY A 29 -0.57 -10.32 -7.16
CA GLY A 29 0.23 -10.66 -5.99
C GLY A 29 0.85 -12.06 -6.11
N LYS A 30 2.14 -12.18 -5.78
CA LYS A 30 2.83 -13.45 -5.56
C LYS A 30 3.55 -13.39 -4.23
N VAL A 31 3.05 -14.13 -3.24
CA VAL A 31 3.54 -14.08 -1.86
C VAL A 31 3.87 -15.49 -1.37
N GLU A 32 5.04 -15.64 -0.75
CA GLU A 32 5.51 -16.89 -0.17
C GLU A 32 5.36 -16.84 1.35
N GLY A 33 5.20 -18.01 1.99
CA GLY A 33 5.08 -18.09 3.45
C GLY A 33 3.77 -17.54 4.02
N VAL A 34 2.79 -17.27 3.18
CA VAL A 34 1.42 -16.88 3.55
C VAL A 34 0.49 -18.07 3.35
N LYS A 35 -0.37 -18.34 4.32
CA LYS A 35 -1.31 -19.49 4.26
C LYS A 35 -2.37 -19.27 3.19
N ASP A 36 -2.69 -20.31 2.44
CA ASP A 36 -3.86 -20.33 1.56
C ASP A 36 -5.14 -20.11 2.37
N GLY A 37 -6.10 -19.42 1.77
CA GLY A 37 -7.32 -18.98 2.44
C GLY A 37 -7.19 -17.64 3.17
N THR A 38 -6.01 -17.01 3.19
CA THR A 38 -5.84 -15.67 3.75
C THR A 38 -6.60 -14.65 2.90
N LEU A 39 -7.51 -13.91 3.55
CA LEU A 39 -8.27 -12.85 2.88
C LEU A 39 -7.41 -11.61 2.67
N VAL A 40 -7.34 -11.13 1.45
CA VAL A 40 -6.70 -9.88 1.04
C VAL A 40 -7.79 -8.86 0.70
N SER A 41 -7.76 -7.71 1.34
CA SER A 41 -8.72 -6.64 1.11
C SER A 41 -8.00 -5.41 0.55
N LEU A 42 -8.58 -4.84 -0.50
CA LEU A 42 -8.11 -3.61 -1.12
C LEU A 42 -9.04 -2.46 -0.73
N PHE A 43 -8.49 -1.41 -0.16
CA PHE A 43 -9.21 -0.20 0.22
C PHE A 43 -8.78 0.95 -0.67
N LEU A 44 -9.74 1.73 -1.16
CA LEU A 44 -9.48 3.04 -1.77
C LEU A 44 -9.42 4.08 -0.65
N LEU A 45 -8.35 4.87 -0.65
CA LEU A 45 -8.13 5.92 0.35
C LEU A 45 -8.56 7.29 -0.23
N ASP A 46 -9.52 7.92 0.43
CA ASP A 46 -9.92 9.31 0.17
C ASP A 46 -9.66 10.13 1.44
N GLY A 47 -8.57 10.88 1.45
CA GLY A 47 -8.07 11.54 2.66
C GLY A 47 -7.79 10.52 3.77
N ASN A 48 -8.52 10.65 4.89
CA ASN A 48 -8.41 9.75 6.06
C ASN A 48 -9.47 8.64 6.08
N VAL A 49 -10.29 8.53 5.05
CA VAL A 49 -11.36 7.53 4.95
C VAL A 49 -10.97 6.46 3.94
N GLY A 50 -11.09 5.20 4.33
CA GLY A 50 -10.88 4.06 3.44
C GLY A 50 -12.17 3.30 3.21
N SER A 51 -12.51 3.02 1.96
CA SER A 51 -13.62 2.13 1.61
C SER A 51 -13.09 0.85 0.97
N THR A 52 -13.61 -0.31 1.40
CA THR A 52 -13.26 -1.59 0.76
C THR A 52 -13.81 -1.60 -0.67
N VAL A 53 -12.91 -1.77 -1.63
CA VAL A 53 -13.26 -1.71 -3.05
C VAL A 53 -13.08 -3.03 -3.78
N ALA A 54 -12.30 -3.95 -3.23
CA ALA A 54 -12.17 -5.31 -3.71
C ALA A 54 -11.67 -6.24 -2.59
N MET A 55 -11.94 -7.53 -2.73
CA MET A 55 -11.43 -8.58 -1.85
C MET A 55 -11.08 -9.80 -2.71
N ASP A 56 -10.01 -10.48 -2.31
CA ASP A 56 -9.61 -11.77 -2.89
C ASP A 56 -9.05 -12.66 -1.78
N THR A 57 -8.78 -13.91 -2.10
CA THR A 57 -8.23 -14.89 -1.17
C THR A 57 -6.96 -15.47 -1.76
N ILE A 58 -5.88 -15.48 -0.98
CA ILE A 58 -4.61 -16.08 -1.40
C ILE A 58 -4.81 -17.57 -1.63
N GLN A 59 -4.46 -18.03 -2.84
CA GLN A 59 -4.46 -19.42 -3.25
C GLN A 59 -3.15 -19.73 -3.97
N ASN A 60 -2.44 -20.76 -3.54
CA ASN A 60 -1.11 -21.09 -4.05
C ASN A 60 -0.16 -19.89 -4.05
N GLY A 61 -0.24 -19.07 -3.00
CA GLY A 61 0.57 -17.88 -2.83
C GLY A 61 0.23 -16.74 -3.80
N THR A 62 -0.93 -16.73 -4.45
CA THR A 62 -1.31 -15.69 -5.43
C THR A 62 -2.63 -15.02 -5.08
N PHE A 63 -2.78 -13.75 -5.48
CA PHE A 63 -4.04 -13.00 -5.49
C PHE A 63 -4.08 -12.05 -6.69
N PHE A 64 -5.28 -11.59 -7.05
CA PHE A 64 -5.47 -10.75 -8.22
C PHE A 64 -6.59 -9.74 -8.04
N PHE A 65 -6.34 -8.49 -8.43
CA PHE A 65 -7.37 -7.45 -8.54
C PHE A 65 -7.36 -6.82 -9.93
N LYS A 66 -8.55 -6.50 -10.43
CA LYS A 66 -8.78 -5.74 -11.65
C LYS A 66 -9.83 -4.67 -11.36
N ARG A 67 -9.52 -3.41 -11.65
CA ARG A 67 -10.41 -2.29 -11.35
C ARG A 67 -10.30 -1.18 -12.39
N ASN A 68 -11.36 -0.36 -12.48
CA ASN A 68 -11.28 0.93 -13.15
C ASN A 68 -10.67 1.96 -12.18
N ALA A 69 -9.77 2.80 -12.69
CA ALA A 69 -9.26 3.95 -11.96
C ALA A 69 -10.39 4.98 -11.73
N GLY A 70 -10.29 5.71 -10.63
CA GLY A 70 -11.18 6.82 -10.33
C GLY A 70 -11.09 7.96 -11.35
N GLU A 71 -11.99 8.94 -11.23
CA GLU A 71 -12.08 10.08 -12.16
C GLU A 71 -10.81 10.94 -12.16
N ASP A 72 -10.11 11.03 -11.02
CA ASP A 72 -8.86 11.79 -10.90
C ASP A 72 -7.66 11.10 -11.56
N GLY A 73 -7.83 9.87 -12.05
CA GLY A 73 -6.82 9.11 -12.77
C GLY A 73 -5.66 8.60 -11.91
N LEU A 74 -5.67 8.79 -10.58
CA LEU A 74 -4.71 8.24 -9.64
C LEU A 74 -5.44 7.71 -8.40
N ASP A 75 -5.48 6.40 -8.23
CA ASP A 75 -6.00 5.77 -7.03
C ASP A 75 -4.86 5.58 -6.00
N LYS A 76 -5.09 6.04 -4.78
CA LYS A 76 -4.29 5.68 -3.60
C LYS A 76 -4.99 4.52 -2.89
N LEU A 77 -4.32 3.40 -2.81
CA LEU A 77 -4.87 2.15 -2.32
C LEU A 77 -4.11 1.65 -1.09
N SER A 78 -4.81 0.93 -0.23
CA SER A 78 -4.26 0.23 0.93
C SER A 78 -4.62 -1.25 0.83
N LEU A 79 -3.63 -2.11 0.72
CA LEU A 79 -3.80 -3.57 0.70
C LEU A 79 -3.56 -4.11 2.10
N MET A 80 -4.51 -4.86 2.63
CA MET A 80 -4.48 -5.42 3.97
C MET A 80 -4.86 -6.90 3.95
N CYS A 81 -4.18 -7.68 4.80
CA CYS A 81 -4.59 -9.03 5.12
C CYS A 81 -5.31 -9.00 6.48
N THR A 82 -6.64 -9.09 6.44
CA THR A 82 -7.49 -9.08 7.63
C THR A 82 -7.84 -10.50 8.05
N ARG A 83 -8.16 -10.71 9.30
CA ARG A 83 -8.57 -11.99 9.92
C ARG A 83 -7.46 -12.99 10.22
N ASN A 84 -6.20 -12.57 10.17
CA ASN A 84 -5.11 -13.44 10.56
C ASN A 84 -4.20 -12.72 11.57
N ASP A 85 -4.03 -13.30 12.76
CA ASP A 85 -3.17 -12.75 13.82
C ASP A 85 -1.68 -12.78 13.43
N ASP A 86 -1.33 -13.48 12.34
CA ASP A 86 0.03 -13.55 11.81
C ASP A 86 0.44 -12.27 11.05
N PHE A 87 -0.50 -11.36 10.74
CA PHE A 87 -0.23 -10.11 10.05
C PHE A 87 -0.12 -8.91 11.01
N PRO A 88 0.73 -7.91 10.73
CA PRO A 88 0.76 -6.66 11.48
C PRO A 88 -0.54 -5.85 11.26
N SER A 89 -0.79 -4.86 12.11
CA SER A 89 -1.88 -3.88 11.91
C SER A 89 -1.48 -2.78 10.93
N MET A 90 -0.79 -3.15 9.87
CA MET A 90 -0.28 -2.26 8.84
C MET A 90 -0.76 -2.71 7.48
N SER A 91 -0.68 -1.83 6.51
CA SER A 91 -1.05 -2.08 5.12
C SER A 91 0.12 -1.80 4.18
N LEU A 92 0.03 -2.33 2.98
CA LEU A 92 0.85 -1.96 1.84
C LEU A 92 0.13 -0.84 1.08
N GLU A 93 0.76 0.32 0.91
CA GLU A 93 0.21 1.40 0.08
C GLU A 93 0.56 1.14 -1.39
N ILE A 94 -0.43 1.28 -2.27
CA ILE A 94 -0.31 1.08 -3.71
C ILE A 94 -0.91 2.29 -4.42
N TYR A 95 -0.17 2.83 -5.39
CA TYR A 95 -0.64 3.89 -6.28
C TYR A 95 -0.90 3.31 -7.66
N ALA A 96 -2.11 3.53 -8.19
CA ALA A 96 -2.55 2.97 -9.45
C ALA A 96 -3.11 4.05 -10.38
N THR A 97 -2.75 3.97 -11.66
CA THR A 97 -3.27 4.82 -12.74
C THR A 97 -3.92 3.95 -13.81
N PRO A 98 -4.73 4.53 -14.72
CA PRO A 98 -5.24 3.80 -15.88
C PRO A 98 -4.13 3.04 -16.62
N ASN A 99 -4.42 1.80 -17.00
CA ASN A 99 -3.54 0.87 -17.72
C ASN A 99 -2.32 0.38 -16.94
N ALA A 100 -2.15 0.74 -15.66
CA ALA A 100 -1.05 0.23 -14.85
C ALA A 100 -1.19 -1.29 -14.63
N ARG A 101 -0.08 -1.98 -14.76
CA ARG A 101 0.09 -3.39 -14.37
C ARG A 101 1.03 -3.44 -13.19
N ILE A 102 0.48 -3.70 -12.03
CA ILE A 102 1.19 -3.63 -10.75
C ILE A 102 1.43 -5.05 -10.26
N LYS A 103 2.67 -5.33 -9.86
CA LYS A 103 3.05 -6.62 -9.27
C LYS A 103 3.42 -6.42 -7.82
N VAL A 104 2.87 -7.27 -6.96
CA VAL A 104 3.20 -7.31 -5.55
C VAL A 104 3.90 -8.62 -5.24
N THR A 105 5.07 -8.56 -4.61
CA THR A 105 5.81 -9.75 -4.18
C THR A 105 6.16 -9.66 -2.71
N GLY A 106 6.08 -10.79 -2.00
CA GLY A 106 6.39 -10.90 -0.58
C GLY A 106 6.82 -12.30 -0.20
N THR A 107 7.60 -12.43 0.87
CA THR A 107 8.14 -13.73 1.34
C THR A 107 7.66 -14.14 2.73
N ASN A 108 6.78 -13.35 3.34
CA ASN A 108 6.26 -13.56 4.70
C ASN A 108 5.03 -12.70 4.95
N THR A 109 4.57 -12.63 6.20
CA THR A 109 3.39 -11.84 6.59
C THR A 109 3.66 -10.35 6.87
N LEU A 110 4.88 -9.86 6.65
CA LEU A 110 5.25 -8.46 6.88
C LEU A 110 4.81 -7.60 5.69
N ILE A 111 3.51 -7.43 5.55
CA ILE A 111 2.85 -6.86 4.37
C ILE A 111 3.32 -5.44 4.01
N HIS A 112 3.71 -4.61 4.99
CA HIS A 112 4.11 -3.23 4.73
C HIS A 112 5.39 -3.12 3.89
N THR A 113 6.25 -4.12 3.97
CA THR A 113 7.53 -4.23 3.25
C THR A 113 7.49 -5.18 2.06
N TRP A 114 6.31 -5.64 1.63
CA TRP A 114 6.20 -6.32 0.35
C TRP A 114 6.57 -5.37 -0.79
N THR A 115 7.27 -5.89 -1.77
CA THR A 115 7.73 -5.10 -2.93
C THR A 115 6.57 -4.84 -3.88
N VAL A 116 6.42 -3.59 -4.32
CA VAL A 116 5.46 -3.17 -5.35
C VAL A 116 6.22 -2.73 -6.59
N ASP A 117 6.21 -3.55 -7.63
CA ASP A 117 6.74 -3.22 -8.96
C ASP A 117 5.62 -2.58 -9.80
N SER A 118 5.80 -1.35 -10.19
CA SER A 118 4.77 -0.53 -10.84
C SER A 118 5.39 0.53 -11.75
N PRO A 119 4.80 0.81 -12.93
CA PRO A 119 5.20 1.92 -13.78
C PRO A 119 4.73 3.29 -13.27
N VAL A 120 3.94 3.34 -12.21
CA VAL A 120 3.35 4.57 -11.67
C VAL A 120 4.42 5.37 -10.92
N LYS A 121 4.59 6.64 -11.31
CA LYS A 121 5.64 7.51 -10.76
C LYS A 121 5.51 7.67 -9.23
N GLU A 122 4.30 7.84 -8.74
CA GLU A 122 3.99 7.98 -7.32
C GLU A 122 4.38 6.71 -6.54
N GLN A 123 4.20 5.53 -7.14
CA GLN A 123 4.63 4.28 -6.52
C GLN A 123 6.15 4.16 -6.48
N ILE A 124 6.84 4.49 -7.57
CA ILE A 124 8.31 4.45 -7.63
C ILE A 124 8.90 5.37 -6.56
N GLU A 125 8.34 6.55 -6.38
CA GLU A 125 8.78 7.51 -5.38
C GLU A 125 8.47 6.99 -3.95
N TYR A 126 7.26 6.48 -3.72
CA TYR A 126 6.86 5.92 -2.43
C TYR A 126 7.74 4.73 -2.01
N ASN A 127 8.08 3.84 -2.93
CA ASN A 127 8.94 2.70 -2.66
C ASN A 127 10.28 3.12 -2.04
N ARG A 128 10.87 4.25 -2.44
CA ARG A 128 12.14 4.74 -1.88
C ARG A 128 12.06 4.97 -0.37
N PHE A 129 10.93 5.46 0.14
CA PHE A 129 10.72 5.68 1.57
C PHE A 129 10.62 4.36 2.34
N ILE A 130 10.05 3.32 1.72
CA ILE A 130 9.95 2.00 2.35
C ILE A 130 11.30 1.28 2.30
N GLU A 131 11.98 1.31 1.15
CA GLU A 131 13.28 0.66 0.94
C GLU A 131 14.38 1.24 1.84
N ASP A 132 14.42 2.56 2.02
CA ASP A 132 15.40 3.24 2.88
C ASP A 132 15.36 2.75 4.34
N SER A 133 14.21 2.35 4.82
CA SER A 133 14.01 1.90 6.20
C SER A 133 13.43 0.49 6.30
N HIS A 134 13.64 -0.36 5.29
CA HIS A 134 13.05 -1.70 5.17
C HIS A 134 13.34 -2.58 6.41
N ASP A 135 14.58 -2.57 6.89
CA ASP A 135 15.02 -3.31 8.08
C ASP A 135 14.26 -2.89 9.35
N LEU A 136 14.06 -1.59 9.53
CA LEU A 136 13.34 -1.03 10.67
C LEU A 136 11.84 -1.29 10.56
N TRP A 137 11.27 -1.18 9.36
CA TRP A 137 9.87 -1.53 9.12
C TRP A 137 9.58 -3.01 9.38
N ASP A 138 10.48 -3.90 9.00
CA ASP A 138 10.36 -5.32 9.31
C ASP A 138 10.36 -5.58 10.82
N GLU A 139 11.28 -4.95 11.56
CA GLU A 139 11.32 -5.06 13.01
C GLU A 139 10.06 -4.49 13.66
N TYR A 140 9.60 -3.31 13.23
CA TYR A 140 8.38 -2.69 13.71
C TYR A 140 7.16 -3.59 13.51
N GLN A 141 7.01 -4.19 12.33
CA GLN A 141 5.92 -5.11 12.04
C GLN A 141 5.93 -6.36 12.93
N ARG A 142 7.12 -6.95 13.19
CA ARG A 142 7.27 -8.08 14.12
C ARG A 142 6.85 -7.72 15.54
N LEU A 143 7.19 -6.52 16.00
CA LEU A 143 6.75 -6.03 17.31
C LEU A 143 5.24 -5.81 17.34
N SER A 144 4.65 -5.25 16.30
CA SER A 144 3.21 -5.07 16.18
C SER A 144 2.44 -6.40 16.23
N ILE A 145 2.95 -7.46 15.58
CA ILE A 145 2.40 -8.82 15.70
C ILE A 145 2.51 -9.32 17.15
N LYS A 146 3.69 -9.16 17.76
CA LYS A 146 3.94 -9.56 19.14
C LYS A 146 3.04 -8.81 20.13
N ALA A 147 2.77 -7.53 19.90
CA ALA A 147 1.90 -6.72 20.76
C ALA A 147 0.49 -7.31 20.89
N ARG A 148 -0.01 -7.96 19.84
CA ARG A 148 -1.32 -8.63 19.90
C ARG A 148 -1.32 -9.82 20.83
N SER A 149 -0.28 -10.64 20.82
CA SER A 149 -0.16 -11.79 21.72
C SER A 149 -0.03 -11.37 23.19
N LEU A 150 0.47 -10.15 23.43
CA LEU A 150 0.67 -9.59 24.77
C LEU A 150 -0.48 -8.73 25.29
N ARG A 151 -1.67 -8.75 24.65
CA ARG A 151 -2.82 -7.95 25.10
C ARG A 151 -3.23 -8.22 26.55
N SER A 152 -3.08 -9.46 27.00
CA SER A 152 -3.38 -9.93 28.36
C SER A 152 -2.14 -10.01 29.27
N ALA A 153 -0.95 -9.61 28.78
CA ALA A 153 0.26 -9.65 29.55
C ALA A 153 0.32 -8.53 30.63
N PRO A 154 1.19 -8.68 31.63
CA PRO A 154 1.43 -7.64 32.62
C PRO A 154 1.75 -6.28 31.98
N GLU A 155 1.33 -5.20 32.65
CA GLU A 155 1.51 -3.83 32.13
C GLU A 155 2.99 -3.50 31.85
N GLY A 156 3.90 -3.98 32.68
CA GLY A 156 5.35 -3.76 32.49
C GLY A 156 5.87 -4.29 31.15
N GLU A 157 5.43 -5.50 30.75
CA GLU A 157 5.82 -6.09 29.46
C GLU A 157 5.27 -5.31 28.28
N ARG A 158 4.00 -4.91 28.38
CA ARG A 158 3.35 -4.09 27.34
C ARG A 158 4.02 -2.72 27.20
N LYS A 159 4.41 -2.10 28.33
CA LYS A 159 5.11 -0.81 28.32
C LYS A 159 6.50 -0.94 27.71
N ALA A 160 7.25 -1.99 28.03
CA ALA A 160 8.57 -2.25 27.44
C ALA A 160 8.49 -2.46 25.91
N LEU A 161 7.46 -3.18 25.43
CA LEU A 161 7.25 -3.38 24.01
C LEU A 161 6.92 -2.08 23.28
N ARG A 162 6.01 -1.25 23.83
CA ARG A 162 5.68 0.08 23.26
C ARG A 162 6.90 0.99 23.19
N ALA A 163 7.73 1.03 24.23
CA ALA A 163 8.94 1.83 24.22
C ALA A 163 9.90 1.41 23.09
N LYS A 164 9.95 0.11 22.76
CA LYS A 164 10.72 -0.39 21.63
C LYS A 164 10.12 0.00 20.29
N GLU A 165 8.80 -0.11 20.14
CA GLU A 165 8.06 0.36 18.93
C GLU A 165 8.30 1.86 18.71
N ASP A 166 8.19 2.68 19.76
CA ASP A 166 8.43 4.12 19.70
C ASP A 166 9.86 4.46 19.29
N SER A 167 10.85 3.73 19.81
CA SER A 167 12.25 3.90 19.45
C SER A 167 12.51 3.59 17.96
N ILE A 168 11.95 2.50 17.44
CA ILE A 168 12.10 2.14 16.02
C ILE A 168 11.36 3.14 15.14
N SER A 169 10.16 3.56 15.52
CA SER A 169 9.40 4.60 14.81
C SER A 169 10.18 5.91 14.71
N ALA A 170 10.87 6.31 15.78
CA ALA A 170 11.74 7.50 15.77
C ALA A 170 12.92 7.36 14.80
N LEU A 171 13.55 6.17 14.73
CA LEU A 171 14.64 5.91 13.79
C LEU A 171 14.14 5.92 12.33
N ILE A 172 12.98 5.35 12.05
CA ILE A 172 12.34 5.40 10.73
C ILE A 172 12.11 6.86 10.33
N SER A 173 11.49 7.64 11.21
CA SER A 173 11.22 9.06 10.95
C SER A 173 12.50 9.87 10.70
N LYS A 174 13.59 9.56 11.42
CA LYS A 174 14.89 10.23 11.20
C LYS A 174 15.46 9.91 9.81
N ARG A 175 15.44 8.64 9.39
CA ARG A 175 15.86 8.23 8.02
C ARG A 175 14.99 8.91 6.96
N GLU A 176 13.69 8.90 7.16
CA GLU A 176 12.74 9.51 6.24
C GLU A 176 12.96 11.02 6.06
N MET A 177 13.20 11.77 7.16
CA MET A 177 13.54 13.19 7.08
C MET A 177 14.83 13.44 6.31
N LYS A 178 15.85 12.59 6.50
CA LYS A 178 17.08 12.67 5.73
C LYS A 178 16.83 12.43 4.24
N LEU A 179 16.09 11.40 3.89
CA LEU A 179 15.73 11.11 2.51
C LEU A 179 14.94 12.26 1.88
N MET A 180 14.03 12.88 2.63
CA MET A 180 13.25 14.04 2.16
C MET A 180 14.11 15.26 1.83
N GLN A 181 15.26 15.44 2.46
CA GLN A 181 16.20 16.53 2.11
C GLN A 181 16.89 16.31 0.76
N GLU A 182 16.97 15.06 0.31
CA GLU A 182 17.59 14.66 -0.96
C GLU A 182 16.60 14.61 -2.12
N LEU A 183 15.29 14.56 -1.83
CA LEU A 183 14.24 14.39 -2.81
C LEU A 183 13.59 15.73 -3.20
N PRO A 184 13.17 15.90 -4.47
CA PRO A 184 12.35 17.03 -4.85
C PRO A 184 10.97 16.98 -4.19
N VAL A 185 10.41 18.14 -3.92
CA VAL A 185 9.03 18.24 -3.39
C VAL A 185 8.04 17.69 -4.42
N SER A 186 7.19 16.76 -3.98
CA SER A 186 6.16 16.10 -4.75
C SER A 186 4.91 15.87 -3.89
N ASN A 187 3.85 15.31 -4.47
CA ASN A 187 2.67 14.91 -3.70
C ASN A 187 3.01 13.81 -2.67
N ILE A 188 3.87 12.86 -3.02
CA ILE A 188 4.33 11.82 -2.09
C ILE A 188 5.15 12.45 -0.96
N TRP A 189 6.08 13.33 -1.30
CA TRP A 189 6.87 14.09 -0.32
C TRP A 189 5.97 14.85 0.66
N MET A 190 4.95 15.56 0.16
CA MET A 190 4.01 16.30 1.00
C MET A 190 3.16 15.37 1.90
N ASP A 191 2.71 14.23 1.39
CA ASP A 191 1.99 13.21 2.18
C ASP A 191 2.87 12.66 3.31
N ARG A 192 4.15 12.40 3.02
CA ARG A 192 5.12 11.95 4.04
C ARG A 192 5.39 13.02 5.09
N LEU A 193 5.57 14.28 4.68
CA LEU A 193 5.73 15.41 5.61
C LEU A 193 4.52 15.53 6.55
N TYR A 194 3.31 15.43 6.00
CA TYR A 194 2.09 15.45 6.81
C TYR A 194 2.08 14.32 7.84
N LYS A 195 2.38 13.08 7.43
CA LYS A 195 2.46 11.91 8.33
C LYS A 195 3.51 12.10 9.44
N LEU A 196 4.69 12.62 9.10
CA LEU A 196 5.73 12.95 10.07
C LEU A 196 5.25 14.01 11.06
N SER A 197 4.62 15.08 10.60
CA SER A 197 4.10 16.14 11.46
C SER A 197 3.05 15.63 12.46
N MET A 198 2.22 14.69 12.05
CA MET A 198 1.25 14.03 12.93
C MET A 198 1.94 13.13 13.96
N SER A 199 2.98 12.39 13.55
CA SER A 199 3.76 11.56 14.47
C SER A 199 4.41 12.38 15.59
N VAL A 200 4.98 13.54 15.24
CA VAL A 200 5.54 14.48 16.22
C VAL A 200 4.50 15.00 17.20
N LYS A 201 3.33 15.37 16.68
CA LYS A 201 2.24 15.91 17.51
C LYS A 201 1.75 14.92 18.57
N TYR A 202 1.76 13.62 18.27
CA TYR A 202 1.21 12.59 19.14
C TYR A 202 2.26 11.76 19.88
N ASN A 203 3.56 11.91 19.54
CA ASN A 203 4.65 11.26 20.26
C ASN A 203 5.54 12.30 20.96
N PRO A 204 5.30 12.59 22.26
CA PRO A 204 6.06 13.60 22.99
C PRO A 204 7.54 13.25 23.18
N ASN A 205 7.95 12.00 22.93
CA ASN A 205 9.35 11.56 22.98
C ASN A 205 10.11 11.85 21.68
N PHE A 206 9.43 12.38 20.68
CA PHE A 206 10.03 12.76 19.42
C PHE A 206 10.68 14.15 19.56
N SER A 207 11.99 14.20 19.73
CA SER A 207 12.74 15.46 19.79
C SER A 207 13.51 15.68 18.50
N TYR A 208 13.24 16.78 17.81
CA TYR A 208 14.04 17.26 16.66
C TYR A 208 15.19 18.16 17.11
N LYS A 209 15.43 18.30 18.43
CA LYS A 209 16.25 19.37 18.98
C LYS A 209 17.75 19.10 18.96
N ASP A 210 18.20 17.94 18.55
CA ASP A 210 19.58 17.53 18.75
C ASP A 210 20.34 17.16 17.46
N GLU A 211 20.14 17.92 16.36
CA GLU A 211 21.13 17.93 15.24
C GLU A 211 21.15 19.26 14.50
#